data_f5d710d0004f8838d8ce1eb8c27259e2
#
_entry.id   f5d710d0004f8838d8ce1eb8c27259e2
#
_cell.length_a   1.000
_cell.length_b   1.000
_cell.length_c   1.000
_cell.angle_alpha   90.00
_cell.angle_beta   90.00
_cell.angle_gamma   90.00
#
_symmetry.space_group_name_H-M   'P 1'
#
loop_
_entity.id
_entity.type
_entity.pdbx_description
1 polymer ?
#
loop_
_entity_poly.entity_id
_entity_poly.type
_entity_poly.pdbx_seq_one_letter_code
_entity_poly.pdbx_strand_id
1 'polypeptide(L)'
;MIRVVVDDLGFLPSDAIVRPATTQLEPTTPALLRLEQLGGPEFQRQLQVHNELVVGAAVVTGAGGDLPAEFVIHAVIQSREEPISRRGVARAWRSVLERAREWGFARLTVPPLGLGAGNLTLEEAAEVLISVLQEQPVGVDAPADVAIVVETEDQRDVFEGVLRRLRARLS
;
A
#
# COMPACT_ATOMS: atom_id res chain seq x y z
N MET A 1 -10.95 8.87 -6.32
CA MET A 1 -10.80 8.19 -7.64
C MET A 1 -9.79 7.08 -7.51
N ILE A 2 -10.08 5.92 -8.09
CA ILE A 2 -9.15 4.79 -8.12
C ILE A 2 -8.53 4.73 -9.52
N ARG A 3 -7.21 4.80 -9.60
CA ARG A 3 -6.47 4.71 -10.87
C ARG A 3 -5.47 3.57 -10.79
N VAL A 4 -5.24 2.91 -11.91
CA VAL A 4 -4.16 1.93 -12.05
C VAL A 4 -3.13 2.50 -13.01
N VAL A 5 -1.90 2.64 -12.54
CA VAL A 5 -0.83 3.36 -13.26
C VAL A 5 0.39 2.45 -13.40
N VAL A 6 0.96 2.38 -14.60
CA VAL A 6 2.26 1.73 -14.81
C VAL A 6 3.33 2.79 -14.56
N ASP A 7 4.03 2.69 -13.44
CA ASP A 7 5.04 3.66 -13.04
C ASP A 7 5.96 3.05 -11.98
N ASP A 8 6.86 3.85 -11.47
CA ASP A 8 7.73 3.49 -10.35
C ASP A 8 7.21 4.20 -9.09
N LEU A 9 6.94 3.43 -8.04
CA LEU A 9 6.44 3.95 -6.77
C LEU A 9 7.39 5.01 -6.18
N GLY A 10 8.69 4.90 -6.45
CA GLY A 10 9.69 5.83 -5.97
C GLY A 10 9.75 7.15 -6.72
N PHE A 11 8.96 7.34 -7.77
CA PHE A 11 8.99 8.56 -8.60
C PHE A 11 7.63 9.23 -8.80
N LEU A 12 6.53 8.55 -8.49
CA LEU A 12 5.19 9.12 -8.68
C LEU A 12 4.80 9.98 -7.46
N PRO A 13 4.56 11.30 -7.63
CA PRO A 13 4.23 12.17 -6.49
C PRO A 13 2.89 11.84 -5.83
N SER A 14 2.87 11.94 -4.49
CA SER A 14 1.66 11.77 -3.68
C SER A 14 1.85 12.44 -2.32
N ASP A 15 0.82 12.46 -1.50
CA ASP A 15 0.93 12.91 -0.10
C ASP A 15 1.63 11.84 0.74
N ALA A 16 1.28 10.59 0.50
CA ALA A 16 1.90 9.46 1.18
C ALA A 16 2.05 8.27 0.24
N ILE A 17 3.19 7.58 0.37
CA ILE A 17 3.46 6.31 -0.31
C ILE A 17 3.10 5.19 0.65
N VAL A 18 2.27 4.24 0.20
CA VAL A 18 1.94 3.04 0.97
C VAL A 18 2.91 1.93 0.58
N ARG A 19 3.49 1.25 1.56
CA ARG A 19 4.32 0.08 1.29
C ARG A 19 3.94 -1.09 2.19
N PRO A 20 4.00 -2.34 1.71
CA PRO A 20 3.85 -3.50 2.58
C PRO A 20 5.12 -3.70 3.40
N ALA A 21 4.96 -4.17 4.63
CA ALA A 21 6.07 -4.38 5.54
C ALA A 21 5.80 -5.56 6.47
N THR A 22 6.87 -6.04 7.13
CA THR A 22 6.76 -7.00 8.21
C THR A 22 6.49 -6.28 9.54
N THR A 23 6.24 -7.04 10.60
CA THR A 23 6.07 -6.49 11.96
C THR A 23 7.31 -5.74 12.47
N GLN A 24 8.46 -5.90 11.82
CA GLN A 24 9.69 -5.18 12.13
C GLN A 24 9.97 -4.05 11.12
N LEU A 25 8.98 -3.72 10.30
CA LEU A 25 9.05 -2.71 9.24
C LEU A 25 10.12 -3.02 8.17
N GLU A 26 10.40 -4.30 7.94
CA GLU A 26 11.26 -4.74 6.86
C GLU A 26 10.43 -4.87 5.56
N PRO A 27 11.06 -4.67 4.39
CA PRO A 27 10.36 -4.85 3.12
C PRO A 27 9.98 -6.32 2.90
N THR A 28 8.82 -6.55 2.29
CA THR A 28 8.32 -7.91 2.03
C THR A 28 8.82 -8.49 0.71
N THR A 29 9.36 -7.67 -0.18
CA THR A 29 9.95 -8.09 -1.45
C THR A 29 11.25 -7.32 -1.70
N PRO A 30 12.20 -7.89 -2.48
CA PRO A 30 13.43 -7.16 -2.83
C PRO A 30 13.20 -5.85 -3.58
N ALA A 31 12.14 -5.76 -4.37
CA ALA A 31 11.81 -4.53 -5.10
C ALA A 31 11.58 -3.33 -4.18
N LEU A 32 11.10 -3.56 -2.96
CA LEU A 32 10.82 -2.51 -1.99
C LEU A 32 12.08 -1.97 -1.29
N LEU A 33 13.21 -2.68 -1.39
CA LEU A 33 14.49 -2.18 -0.88
C LEU A 33 14.89 -0.90 -1.60
N ARG A 34 14.56 -0.77 -2.87
CA ARG A 34 14.85 0.43 -3.65
C ARG A 34 14.14 1.66 -3.05
N LEU A 35 12.91 1.49 -2.58
CA LEU A 35 12.18 2.57 -1.93
C LEU A 35 12.91 3.06 -0.68
N GLU A 36 13.42 2.14 0.13
CA GLU A 36 14.20 2.47 1.32
C GLU A 36 15.51 3.19 0.96
N GLN A 37 16.16 2.79 -0.11
CA GLN A 37 17.39 3.43 -0.57
C GLN A 37 17.13 4.88 -1.00
N LEU A 38 16.02 5.15 -1.68
CA LEU A 38 15.63 6.50 -2.06
C LEU A 38 15.32 7.38 -0.84
N GLY A 39 14.74 6.81 0.21
CA GLY A 39 14.48 7.52 1.45
C GLY A 39 15.74 7.83 2.27
N GLY A 40 16.79 7.04 2.08
CA GLY A 40 18.10 7.27 2.68
C GLY A 40 18.12 7.13 4.21
N PRO A 41 19.11 7.75 4.89
CA PRO A 41 19.26 7.62 6.34
C PRO A 41 18.08 8.15 7.15
N GLU A 42 17.38 9.15 6.66
CA GLU A 42 16.21 9.70 7.34
C GLU A 42 15.08 8.67 7.40
N PHE A 43 14.84 7.97 6.30
CA PHE A 43 13.85 6.89 6.27
C PHE A 43 14.21 5.80 7.29
N GLN A 44 15.46 5.37 7.31
CA GLN A 44 15.94 4.34 8.24
C GLN A 44 15.78 4.76 9.71
N ARG A 45 16.04 6.02 10.00
CA ARG A 45 15.89 6.58 11.35
C ARG A 45 14.44 6.52 11.83
N GLN A 46 13.50 6.84 10.94
CA GLN A 46 12.07 6.81 11.25
C GLN A 46 11.58 5.40 11.58
N LEU A 47 12.15 4.38 10.94
CA LEU A 47 11.78 2.98 11.20
C LEU A 47 12.15 2.51 12.61
N GLN A 48 13.19 3.08 13.21
CA GLN A 48 13.70 2.65 14.51
C GLN A 48 12.85 3.12 15.70
N VAL A 49 11.91 4.02 15.46
CA VAL A 49 11.08 4.61 16.52
C VAL A 49 9.95 3.67 16.96
N HIS A 50 9.65 2.66 16.16
CA HIS A 50 8.50 1.80 16.42
C HIS A 50 8.89 0.50 17.11
N ASN A 51 8.13 0.15 18.16
CA ASN A 51 8.22 -1.12 18.83
C ASN A 51 7.51 -2.21 18.01
N GLU A 52 7.37 -3.38 18.61
CA GLU A 52 6.72 -4.52 17.97
C GLU A 52 5.32 -4.21 17.47
N LEU A 53 5.10 -4.44 16.17
CA LEU A 53 3.82 -4.22 15.50
C LEU A 53 3.12 -5.55 15.25
N VAL A 54 1.83 -5.51 14.94
CA VAL A 54 1.04 -6.69 14.62
C VAL A 54 0.56 -6.66 13.18
N VAL A 55 0.34 -7.83 12.58
CA VAL A 55 -0.25 -7.91 11.25
C VAL A 55 -1.64 -7.27 11.25
N GLY A 56 -1.89 -6.44 10.28
CA GLY A 56 -3.12 -5.65 10.20
C GLY A 56 -2.95 -4.21 10.67
N ALA A 57 -1.81 -3.86 11.24
CA ALA A 57 -1.52 -2.48 11.64
C ALA A 57 -1.03 -1.64 10.45
N ALA A 58 -1.12 -0.34 10.58
CA ALA A 58 -0.52 0.61 9.66
C ALA A 58 0.09 1.77 10.44
N VAL A 59 1.29 2.17 10.05
CA VAL A 59 2.07 3.18 10.74
C VAL A 59 2.53 4.25 9.76
N VAL A 60 2.39 5.52 10.13
CA VAL A 60 2.85 6.65 9.32
C VAL A 60 4.22 7.10 9.83
N THR A 61 5.17 7.24 8.91
CA THR A 61 6.48 7.84 9.19
C THR A 61 6.79 8.92 8.17
N GLY A 62 7.77 9.76 8.46
CA GLY A 62 8.33 10.64 7.44
C GLY A 62 9.04 9.82 6.37
N ALA A 63 9.01 10.29 5.13
CA ALA A 63 9.64 9.61 4.01
C ALA A 63 11.14 9.89 3.93
N GLY A 64 11.52 11.14 3.75
CA GLY A 64 12.93 11.54 3.65
C GLY A 64 13.53 11.32 2.26
N GLY A 65 14.79 11.73 2.10
CA GLY A 65 15.57 11.53 0.90
C GLY A 65 14.93 12.04 -0.38
N ASP A 66 15.04 11.23 -1.42
CA ASP A 66 14.53 11.54 -2.75
C ASP A 66 13.13 11.00 -3.04
N LEU A 67 12.42 10.55 -2.01
CA LEU A 67 11.05 10.07 -2.18
C LEU A 67 10.09 11.19 -2.57
N PRO A 68 9.14 10.93 -3.49
CA PRO A 68 8.24 11.95 -4.02
C PRO A 68 7.01 12.21 -3.14
N ALA A 69 7.13 11.96 -1.84
CA ALA A 69 6.09 12.18 -0.85
C ALA A 69 6.75 12.58 0.47
N GLU A 70 6.00 13.30 1.32
CA GLU A 70 6.51 13.65 2.65
C GLU A 70 6.37 12.51 3.65
N PHE A 71 5.45 11.59 3.42
CA PHE A 71 5.13 10.51 4.35
C PHE A 71 5.11 9.15 3.66
N VAL A 72 5.33 8.12 4.48
CA VAL A 72 5.15 6.71 4.08
C VAL A 72 4.19 6.06 5.08
N ILE A 73 3.24 5.30 4.57
CA ILE A 73 2.36 4.49 5.40
C ILE A 73 2.79 3.03 5.23
N HIS A 74 3.22 2.43 6.33
CA HIS A 74 3.67 1.04 6.35
C HIS A 74 2.49 0.13 6.67
N ALA A 75 2.10 -0.70 5.71
CA ALA A 75 1.04 -1.69 5.89
C ALA A 75 1.67 -2.99 6.39
N VAL A 76 1.42 -3.36 7.62
CA VAL A 76 2.03 -4.55 8.24
C VAL A 76 1.24 -5.79 7.84
N ILE A 77 1.80 -6.61 6.95
CA ILE A 77 1.10 -7.74 6.35
C ILE A 77 1.70 -9.11 6.67
N GLN A 78 2.84 -9.15 7.38
CA GLN A 78 3.56 -10.40 7.63
C GLN A 78 4.32 -10.36 8.94
N SER A 79 4.32 -11.50 9.65
CA SER A 79 5.22 -11.77 10.78
C SER A 79 5.82 -13.16 10.62
N ARG A 80 6.68 -13.56 11.56
CA ARG A 80 7.24 -14.92 11.57
C ARG A 80 6.15 -15.98 11.77
N GLU A 81 5.15 -15.67 12.60
CA GLU A 81 4.05 -16.59 12.95
C GLU A 81 2.87 -16.49 12.00
N GLU A 82 2.68 -15.34 11.37
CA GLU A 82 1.54 -15.10 10.49
C GLU A 82 2.03 -14.77 9.07
N PRO A 83 1.92 -15.73 8.15
CA PRO A 83 2.31 -15.48 6.76
C PRO A 83 1.34 -14.52 6.07
N ILE A 84 1.74 -14.00 4.93
CA ILE A 84 0.89 -13.12 4.12
C ILE A 84 -0.39 -13.87 3.74
N SER A 85 -1.54 -13.22 3.97
CA SER A 85 -2.87 -13.76 3.66
C SER A 85 -3.80 -12.66 3.15
N ARG A 86 -4.86 -13.05 2.46
CA ARG A 86 -5.89 -12.09 2.02
C ARG A 86 -6.47 -11.31 3.19
N ARG A 87 -6.76 -12.00 4.30
CA ARG A 87 -7.32 -11.40 5.51
C ARG A 87 -6.35 -10.39 6.14
N GLY A 88 -5.09 -10.78 6.29
CA GLY A 88 -4.06 -9.90 6.87
C GLY A 88 -3.83 -8.66 6.02
N VAL A 89 -3.74 -8.83 4.71
CA VAL A 89 -3.59 -7.71 3.76
C VAL A 89 -4.81 -6.79 3.81
N ALA A 90 -6.02 -7.36 3.84
CA ALA A 90 -7.24 -6.54 3.92
C ALA A 90 -7.29 -5.71 5.20
N ARG A 91 -6.93 -6.30 6.34
CA ARG A 91 -6.88 -5.59 7.62
C ARG A 91 -5.86 -4.46 7.59
N ALA A 92 -4.66 -4.73 7.07
CA ALA A 92 -3.61 -3.72 6.97
C ALA A 92 -4.03 -2.58 6.04
N TRP A 93 -4.64 -2.91 4.90
CA TRP A 93 -5.12 -1.90 3.95
C TRP A 93 -6.23 -1.01 4.54
N ARG A 94 -7.17 -1.60 5.29
CA ARG A 94 -8.16 -0.80 6.02
C ARG A 94 -7.50 0.15 7.01
N SER A 95 -6.49 -0.32 7.73
CA SER A 95 -5.74 0.52 8.66
C SER A 95 -5.00 1.65 7.94
N VAL A 96 -4.44 1.40 6.76
CA VAL A 96 -3.82 2.43 5.92
C VAL A 96 -4.83 3.53 5.60
N LEU A 97 -6.04 3.17 5.19
CA LEU A 97 -7.07 4.15 4.83
C LEU A 97 -7.54 4.94 6.04
N GLU A 98 -7.57 4.33 7.23
CA GLU A 98 -7.83 5.06 8.48
C GLU A 98 -6.74 6.07 8.78
N ARG A 99 -5.47 5.68 8.63
CA ARG A 99 -4.34 6.62 8.83
C ARG A 99 -4.40 7.76 7.83
N ALA A 100 -4.73 7.46 6.58
CA ALA A 100 -4.86 8.51 5.56
C ALA A 100 -5.94 9.53 5.93
N ARG A 101 -7.06 9.08 6.48
CA ARG A 101 -8.11 9.97 6.97
C ARG A 101 -7.65 10.84 8.13
N GLU A 102 -7.02 10.21 9.13
CA GLU A 102 -6.55 10.91 10.31
C GLU A 102 -5.53 12.01 9.98
N TRP A 103 -4.67 11.75 9.00
CA TRP A 103 -3.63 12.67 8.57
C TRP A 103 -4.09 13.66 7.49
N GLY A 104 -5.28 13.44 6.93
CA GLY A 104 -5.80 14.31 5.87
C GLY A 104 -5.10 14.14 4.53
N PHE A 105 -4.57 12.96 4.24
CA PHE A 105 -3.94 12.68 2.95
C PHE A 105 -4.99 12.58 1.85
N ALA A 106 -4.89 13.43 0.84
CA ALA A 106 -5.81 13.44 -0.29
C ALA A 106 -5.38 12.47 -1.40
N ARG A 107 -4.07 12.25 -1.56
CA ARG A 107 -3.51 11.41 -2.61
C ARG A 107 -2.57 10.35 -2.04
N LEU A 108 -2.85 9.09 -2.38
CA LEU A 108 -2.03 7.95 -2.00
C LEU A 108 -1.50 7.24 -3.25
N THR A 109 -0.28 6.72 -3.15
CA THR A 109 0.23 5.73 -4.09
C THR A 109 0.45 4.43 -3.34
N VAL A 110 0.05 3.31 -3.95
CA VAL A 110 0.14 1.98 -3.32
C VAL A 110 0.52 0.93 -4.36
N PRO A 111 1.50 0.08 -4.08
CA PRO A 111 1.80 -1.06 -4.92
C PRO A 111 0.82 -2.20 -4.62
N PRO A 112 0.76 -3.25 -5.45
CA PRO A 112 0.02 -4.45 -5.07
C PRO A 112 0.55 -5.00 -3.75
N LEU A 113 -0.34 -5.17 -2.78
CA LEU A 113 0.04 -5.67 -1.46
C LEU A 113 -0.06 -7.20 -1.42
N GLY A 114 0.96 -7.83 -0.85
CA GLY A 114 0.95 -9.27 -0.61
C GLY A 114 1.54 -10.14 -1.72
N LEU A 115 2.13 -9.55 -2.75
CA LEU A 115 2.81 -10.31 -3.79
C LEU A 115 4.11 -10.92 -3.27
N GLY A 116 4.50 -12.03 -3.88
CA GLY A 116 5.74 -12.73 -3.59
C GLY A 116 5.56 -14.22 -3.80
N ALA A 117 6.67 -14.97 -3.79
CA ALA A 117 6.63 -16.42 -3.98
C ALA A 117 5.83 -17.09 -2.85
N GLY A 118 4.79 -17.85 -3.22
CA GLY A 118 3.94 -18.52 -2.24
C GLY A 118 2.92 -17.64 -1.53
N ASN A 119 2.83 -16.35 -1.88
CA ASN A 119 1.90 -15.39 -1.30
C ASN A 119 0.68 -15.19 -2.21
N LEU A 120 0.06 -14.01 -2.17
CA LEU A 120 -1.09 -13.73 -3.01
C LEU A 120 -0.72 -13.69 -4.49
N THR A 121 -1.63 -14.16 -5.33
CA THR A 121 -1.52 -13.94 -6.78
C THR A 121 -1.82 -12.47 -7.08
N LEU A 122 -1.47 -12.03 -8.27
CA LEU A 122 -1.75 -10.67 -8.70
C LEU A 122 -3.26 -10.37 -8.69
N GLU A 123 -4.09 -11.32 -9.12
CA GLU A 123 -5.54 -11.17 -9.11
C GLU A 123 -6.09 -11.10 -7.68
N GLU A 124 -5.59 -11.93 -6.77
CA GLU A 124 -5.98 -11.88 -5.36
C GLU A 124 -5.62 -10.54 -4.71
N ALA A 125 -4.41 -10.04 -4.99
CA ALA A 125 -3.98 -8.74 -4.49
C ALA A 125 -4.90 -7.62 -5.02
N ALA A 126 -5.26 -7.68 -6.30
CA ALA A 126 -6.17 -6.72 -6.90
C ALA A 126 -7.56 -6.76 -6.25
N GLU A 127 -8.09 -7.95 -6.04
CA GLU A 127 -9.40 -8.14 -5.39
C GLU A 127 -9.41 -7.53 -3.99
N VAL A 128 -8.37 -7.78 -3.20
CA VAL A 128 -8.29 -7.24 -1.84
C VAL A 128 -8.22 -5.71 -1.86
N LEU A 129 -7.33 -5.14 -2.64
CA LEU A 129 -7.15 -3.68 -2.69
C LEU A 129 -8.43 -2.97 -3.13
N ILE A 130 -9.04 -3.45 -4.19
CA ILE A 130 -10.21 -2.79 -4.79
C ILE A 130 -11.46 -3.00 -3.92
N SER A 131 -11.67 -4.23 -3.40
CA SER A 131 -12.81 -4.52 -2.52
C SER A 131 -12.83 -3.64 -1.28
N VAL A 132 -11.69 -3.49 -0.63
CA VAL A 132 -11.59 -2.64 0.57
C VAL A 132 -11.83 -1.18 0.23
N LEU A 133 -11.33 -0.69 -0.90
CA LEU A 133 -11.61 0.68 -1.35
C LEU A 133 -13.10 0.92 -1.57
N GLN A 134 -13.80 -0.08 -2.12
CA GLN A 134 -15.25 0.02 -2.35
C GLN A 134 -16.08 -0.01 -1.06
N GLU A 135 -15.55 -0.59 0.01
CA GLU A 135 -16.20 -0.59 1.32
C GLU A 135 -16.15 0.78 2.00
N GLN A 136 -15.23 1.66 1.59
CA GLN A 136 -15.01 2.92 2.28
C GLN A 136 -16.21 3.87 2.11
N PRO A 137 -16.63 4.54 3.19
CA PRO A 137 -17.70 5.50 3.08
C PRO A 137 -17.30 6.68 2.18
N VAL A 138 -18.22 7.13 1.35
CA VAL A 138 -18.02 8.33 0.55
C VAL A 138 -18.14 9.53 1.49
N GLY A 139 -17.06 10.31 1.60
CA GLY A 139 -17.06 11.46 2.51
C GLY A 139 -15.86 12.36 2.30
N VAL A 140 -15.89 13.48 3.00
CA VAL A 140 -14.89 14.56 2.86
C VAL A 140 -13.49 14.12 3.29
N ASP A 141 -13.43 13.18 4.23
CA ASP A 141 -12.15 12.73 4.82
C ASP A 141 -11.50 11.54 4.10
N ALA A 142 -12.19 10.96 3.13
CA ALA A 142 -11.62 9.85 2.36
C ALA A 142 -10.58 10.37 1.36
N PRO A 143 -9.49 9.62 1.09
CA PRO A 143 -8.55 10.01 0.05
C PRO A 143 -9.25 10.21 -1.29
N ALA A 144 -9.05 11.37 -1.91
CA ALA A 144 -9.69 11.73 -3.17
C ALA A 144 -9.11 10.94 -4.34
N ASP A 145 -7.85 10.56 -4.27
CA ASP A 145 -7.14 9.89 -5.35
C ASP A 145 -6.24 8.78 -4.79
N VAL A 146 -6.48 7.55 -5.23
CA VAL A 146 -5.64 6.39 -4.90
C VAL A 146 -5.09 5.83 -6.21
N ALA A 147 -3.78 5.95 -6.40
CA ALA A 147 -3.09 5.40 -7.55
C ALA A 147 -2.48 4.06 -7.16
N ILE A 148 -2.98 2.98 -7.76
CA ILE A 148 -2.38 1.66 -7.63
C ILE A 148 -1.27 1.59 -8.66
N VAL A 149 -0.02 1.52 -8.18
CA VAL A 149 1.17 1.58 -9.03
C VAL A 149 1.66 0.17 -9.32
N VAL A 150 1.62 -0.22 -10.58
CA VAL A 150 2.08 -1.53 -11.05
C VAL A 150 3.29 -1.34 -11.95
N GLU A 151 4.06 -2.42 -12.16
CA GLU A 151 5.32 -2.35 -12.88
C GLU A 151 5.20 -2.58 -14.39
N THR A 152 4.16 -3.30 -14.82
CA THR A 152 3.98 -3.69 -16.23
C THR A 152 2.56 -3.47 -16.71
N GLU A 153 2.41 -3.42 -18.04
CA GLU A 153 1.11 -3.34 -18.69
C GLU A 153 0.23 -4.57 -18.40
N ASP A 154 0.85 -5.75 -18.34
CA ASP A 154 0.11 -6.99 -18.02
C ASP A 154 -0.49 -6.92 -16.61
N GLN A 155 0.26 -6.39 -15.66
CA GLN A 155 -0.24 -6.18 -14.30
C GLN A 155 -1.39 -5.17 -14.29
N ARG A 156 -1.26 -4.09 -15.06
CA ARG A 156 -2.33 -3.10 -15.18
C ARG A 156 -3.60 -3.74 -15.72
N ASP A 157 -3.49 -4.58 -16.75
CA ASP A 157 -4.64 -5.25 -17.35
C ASP A 157 -5.39 -6.13 -16.34
N VAL A 158 -4.66 -6.84 -15.47
CA VAL A 158 -5.27 -7.64 -14.41
C VAL A 158 -6.02 -6.75 -13.43
N PHE A 159 -5.41 -5.67 -12.94
CA PHE A 159 -6.04 -4.76 -12.00
C PHE A 159 -7.26 -4.06 -12.60
N GLU A 160 -7.17 -3.59 -13.83
CA GLU A 160 -8.29 -2.94 -14.51
C GLU A 160 -9.44 -3.92 -14.77
N GLY A 161 -9.12 -5.16 -15.08
CA GLY A 161 -10.12 -6.22 -15.24
C GLY A 161 -10.88 -6.50 -13.94
N VAL A 162 -10.17 -6.59 -12.83
CA VAL A 162 -10.78 -6.74 -11.50
C VAL A 162 -11.63 -5.52 -11.15
N LEU A 163 -11.11 -4.33 -11.40
CA LEU A 163 -11.83 -3.07 -11.12
C LEU A 163 -13.16 -3.01 -11.89
N ARG A 164 -13.17 -3.36 -13.17
CA ARG A 164 -14.41 -3.41 -13.98
C ARG A 164 -15.39 -4.43 -13.42
N ARG A 165 -14.91 -5.62 -13.09
CA ARG A 165 -15.75 -6.71 -12.56
C ARG A 165 -16.41 -6.32 -11.24
N LEU A 166 -15.64 -5.73 -10.34
CA LEU A 166 -16.15 -5.33 -9.02
C LEU A 166 -17.07 -4.12 -9.08
N ARG A 167 -16.80 -3.18 -9.98
CA ARG A 167 -17.72 -2.04 -10.22
C ARG A 167 -19.06 -2.51 -10.76
N ALA A 168 -19.05 -3.50 -11.65
CA ALA A 168 -20.27 -4.06 -12.23
C ALA A 168 -21.16 -4.72 -11.17
N ARG A 169 -20.59 -5.26 -10.10
CA ARG A 169 -21.36 -5.87 -9.00
C ARG A 169 -22.08 -4.85 -8.11
N LEU A 170 -21.66 -3.59 -8.14
CA LEU A 170 -22.25 -2.53 -7.34
C LEU A 170 -23.41 -1.83 -8.05
N SER A 171 -23.56 -2.04 -9.34
CA SER A 171 -24.62 -1.40 -10.14
C SER A 171 -25.88 -2.26 -10.29
#